data_06448acb8f0177112d686f2cfc7aa10a
#
_entry.id   06448acb8f0177112d686f2cfc7aa10a
#
_cell.length_a   1.000
_cell.length_b   1.000
_cell.length_c   1.000
_cell.angle_alpha   90.00
_cell.angle_beta   90.00
_cell.angle_gamma   90.00
#
_symmetry.space_group_name_H-M   'P 1'
#
loop_
_entity.id
_entity.type
_entity.pdbx_description
1 polymer ?
#
loop_
_entity_poly.entity_id
_entity_poly.type
_entity_poly.pdbx_seq_one_letter_code
_entity_poly.pdbx_strand_id
1 'polypeptide(L)'
;MENLTVEKTVYAPLLEQDSILLSVSEGCSYGKCAFCDFANDQYTVFPLEWVKENAKYLAAQSGDKSSVFLLGQNSLSLPTAHILKVLEYVKAYFPKVERVGMYARAEDINAKSEREMSMLRDFGLRTLHIGLESGSDDVLTLMNKGISASEFLEACHKLDSLALSYHLTTIGGLGGKELSAVHVEKTAEILNRTYPASIWQLKLFIWPNTPLADMRARGDFIELSPMEVLIEERELLARLHLNNCFFMDTTVLNQYTIMGHLPDAKSSMIAAMDRLIAGDSP
;
A
#
# COMPACT_ATOMS: atom_id res chain seq x y z
N MET A 1 7.33 -29.14 -17.32
CA MET A 1 6.64 -28.18 -16.43
C MET A 1 7.73 -27.30 -15.84
N GLU A 2 7.99 -26.17 -16.50
CA GLU A 2 8.93 -25.18 -16.00
C GLU A 2 8.41 -24.60 -14.70
N ASN A 3 9.33 -24.32 -13.78
CA ASN A 3 9.04 -23.92 -12.41
C ASN A 3 7.97 -22.82 -12.33
N LEU A 4 6.86 -23.11 -11.63
CA LEU A 4 5.81 -22.16 -11.27
C LEU A 4 6.25 -21.18 -10.14
N THR A 5 7.53 -21.17 -9.80
CA THR A 5 8.09 -20.27 -8.81
C THR A 5 8.50 -18.97 -9.48
N VAL A 6 7.87 -17.87 -9.04
CA VAL A 6 8.37 -16.53 -9.33
C VAL A 6 9.70 -16.38 -8.60
N GLU A 7 10.81 -16.31 -9.32
CA GLU A 7 12.18 -16.21 -8.73
C GLU A 7 12.46 -14.85 -8.08
N LYS A 8 11.53 -13.89 -8.18
CA LYS A 8 11.71 -12.53 -7.65
C LYS A 8 11.08 -12.38 -6.28
N THR A 9 11.62 -11.45 -5.50
CA THR A 9 11.11 -11.07 -4.18
C THR A 9 9.64 -10.66 -4.29
N VAL A 10 8.77 -11.40 -3.62
CA VAL A 10 7.35 -11.14 -3.59
C VAL A 10 7.06 -10.25 -2.39
N TYR A 11 6.58 -9.04 -2.63
CA TYR A 11 6.15 -8.13 -1.58
C TYR A 11 4.64 -8.31 -1.35
N ALA A 12 4.30 -8.82 -0.17
CA ALA A 12 2.93 -8.86 0.32
C ALA A 12 2.80 -7.97 1.56
N PRO A 13 1.66 -7.30 1.78
CA PRO A 13 1.46 -6.52 2.99
C PRO A 13 1.53 -7.41 4.23
N LEU A 14 2.05 -6.88 5.36
CA LEU A 14 2.10 -7.62 6.63
C LEU A 14 0.74 -8.18 7.04
N LEU A 15 -0.34 -7.45 6.77
CA LEU A 15 -1.71 -7.88 7.05
C LEU A 15 -2.19 -9.05 6.18
N GLU A 16 -1.44 -9.43 5.15
CA GLU A 16 -1.76 -10.52 4.22
C GLU A 16 -0.83 -11.74 4.38
N GLN A 17 -0.05 -11.81 5.46
CA GLN A 17 0.88 -12.93 5.71
C GLN A 17 0.16 -14.30 5.78
N ASP A 18 -1.06 -14.31 6.29
CA ASP A 18 -1.88 -15.53 6.39
C ASP A 18 -2.70 -15.79 5.12
N SER A 19 -2.67 -14.92 4.13
CA SER A 19 -3.37 -15.10 2.86
C SER A 19 -2.66 -16.11 1.95
N ILE A 20 -3.41 -16.71 1.03
CA ILE A 20 -2.85 -17.42 -0.12
C ILE A 20 -2.37 -16.36 -1.10
N LEU A 21 -1.10 -16.39 -1.49
CA LEU A 21 -0.50 -15.41 -2.39
C LEU A 21 -0.58 -15.92 -3.83
N LEU A 22 -1.51 -15.38 -4.62
CA LEU A 22 -1.73 -15.76 -6.03
C LEU A 22 -1.21 -14.67 -6.96
N SER A 23 -0.12 -14.93 -7.67
CA SER A 23 0.48 -13.99 -8.62
C SER A 23 -0.40 -13.83 -9.86
N VAL A 24 -0.71 -12.57 -10.23
CA VAL A 24 -1.48 -12.21 -11.43
C VAL A 24 -0.71 -11.30 -12.38
N SER A 25 0.27 -10.56 -11.86
CA SER A 25 1.20 -9.74 -12.63
C SER A 25 2.51 -9.57 -11.91
N GLU A 26 3.51 -9.04 -12.59
CA GLU A 26 4.83 -8.68 -12.08
C GLU A 26 5.17 -7.26 -12.53
N GLY A 27 5.99 -6.54 -11.74
CA GLY A 27 6.29 -5.13 -11.99
C GLY A 27 5.09 -4.21 -11.76
N CYS A 28 5.27 -2.91 -11.98
CA CYS A 28 4.24 -1.91 -11.78
C CYS A 28 3.77 -1.35 -13.13
N SER A 29 2.45 -1.35 -13.37
CA SER A 29 1.86 -0.79 -14.60
C SER A 29 2.13 0.70 -14.81
N TYR A 30 2.37 1.46 -13.73
CA TYR A 30 2.76 2.86 -13.80
C TYR A 30 4.28 3.04 -13.96
N GLY A 31 5.09 2.42 -13.09
CA GLY A 31 6.55 2.33 -13.20
C GLY A 31 7.32 3.65 -13.28
N LYS A 32 6.83 4.78 -12.72
CA LYS A 32 7.42 6.10 -12.88
C LYS A 32 7.68 6.86 -11.57
N CYS A 33 7.31 6.29 -10.41
CA CYS A 33 7.55 6.94 -9.12
C CYS A 33 9.05 7.11 -8.88
N ALA A 34 9.49 8.32 -8.52
CA ALA A 34 10.90 8.64 -8.37
C ALA A 34 11.60 7.87 -7.25
N PHE A 35 10.85 7.42 -6.23
CA PHE A 35 11.36 6.72 -5.05
C PHE A 35 11.32 5.19 -5.15
N CYS A 36 10.66 4.63 -6.18
CA CYS A 36 10.27 3.22 -6.19
C CYS A 36 11.18 2.40 -7.11
N ASP A 37 11.74 1.31 -6.60
CA ASP A 37 12.58 0.37 -7.36
C ASP A 37 11.79 -0.51 -8.34
N PHE A 38 10.49 -0.71 -8.12
CA PHE A 38 9.61 -1.43 -9.06
C PHE A 38 9.48 -0.74 -10.42
N ALA A 39 9.88 0.54 -10.53
CA ALA A 39 10.00 1.23 -11.81
C ALA A 39 11.05 0.59 -12.74
N ASN A 40 11.99 -0.15 -12.19
CA ASN A 40 13.04 -0.85 -12.92
C ASN A 40 12.61 -2.23 -13.43
N ASP A 41 11.47 -2.76 -12.95
CA ASP A 41 10.95 -4.05 -13.36
C ASP A 41 10.04 -3.93 -14.58
N GLN A 42 10.20 -4.85 -15.55
CA GLN A 42 9.29 -4.92 -16.67
C GLN A 42 7.90 -5.35 -16.18
N TYR A 43 6.88 -4.52 -16.47
CA TYR A 43 5.49 -4.87 -16.21
C TYR A 43 5.06 -6.05 -17.10
N THR A 44 4.61 -7.13 -16.48
CA THR A 44 4.16 -8.34 -17.15
C THR A 44 2.85 -8.84 -16.53
N VAL A 45 1.84 -9.08 -17.35
CA VAL A 45 0.58 -9.70 -16.93
C VAL A 45 0.67 -11.20 -17.19
N PHE A 46 0.42 -12.03 -16.17
CA PHE A 46 0.46 -13.46 -16.33
C PHE A 46 -0.77 -13.96 -17.12
N PRO A 47 -0.57 -14.89 -18.09
CA PRO A 47 -1.69 -15.47 -18.84
C PRO A 47 -2.68 -16.17 -17.90
N LEU A 48 -3.97 -16.08 -18.20
CA LEU A 48 -5.02 -16.69 -17.38
C LEU A 48 -4.83 -18.20 -17.14
N GLU A 49 -4.32 -18.92 -18.12
CA GLU A 49 -4.05 -20.35 -17.96
C GLU A 49 -2.91 -20.60 -16.97
N TRP A 50 -1.85 -19.77 -16.97
CA TRP A 50 -0.79 -19.82 -15.97
C TRP A 50 -1.33 -19.53 -14.56
N VAL A 51 -2.15 -18.48 -14.41
CA VAL A 51 -2.79 -18.13 -13.12
C VAL A 51 -3.65 -19.28 -12.61
N LYS A 52 -4.40 -19.92 -13.49
CA LYS A 52 -5.24 -21.07 -13.16
C LYS A 52 -4.43 -22.30 -12.68
N GLU A 53 -3.34 -22.64 -13.36
CA GLU A 53 -2.48 -23.75 -12.94
C GLU A 53 -1.77 -23.44 -11.62
N ASN A 54 -1.34 -22.17 -11.42
CA ASN A 54 -0.78 -21.73 -10.14
C ASN A 54 -1.83 -21.79 -9.01
N ALA A 55 -3.08 -21.40 -9.27
CA ALA A 55 -4.17 -21.52 -8.30
C ALA A 55 -4.41 -22.99 -7.90
N LYS A 56 -4.40 -23.91 -8.84
CA LYS A 56 -4.52 -25.35 -8.53
C LYS A 56 -3.35 -25.85 -7.68
N TYR A 57 -2.12 -25.45 -7.99
CA TYR A 57 -0.94 -25.82 -7.23
C TYR A 57 -1.02 -25.30 -5.78
N LEU A 58 -1.37 -24.04 -5.60
CA LEU A 58 -1.54 -23.41 -4.27
C LEU A 58 -2.69 -24.05 -3.48
N ALA A 59 -3.77 -24.45 -4.15
CA ALA A 59 -4.92 -25.08 -3.48
C ALA A 59 -4.54 -26.38 -2.76
N ALA A 60 -3.59 -27.15 -3.31
CA ALA A 60 -3.10 -28.36 -2.66
C ALA A 60 -2.31 -28.10 -1.36
N GLN A 61 -1.89 -26.84 -1.12
CA GLN A 61 -1.06 -26.42 0.02
C GLN A 61 -1.76 -25.41 0.95
N SER A 62 -2.92 -24.89 0.55
CA SER A 62 -3.57 -23.76 1.21
C SER A 62 -4.18 -24.08 2.59
N GLY A 63 -4.47 -25.35 2.88
CA GLY A 63 -5.07 -25.77 4.15
C GLY A 63 -6.42 -25.09 4.40
N ASP A 64 -6.54 -24.47 5.58
CA ASP A 64 -7.77 -23.80 6.04
C ASP A 64 -7.75 -22.27 5.87
N LYS A 65 -6.87 -21.74 5.00
CA LYS A 65 -6.78 -20.30 4.78
C LYS A 65 -8.08 -19.74 4.19
N SER A 66 -8.55 -18.62 4.75
CA SER A 66 -9.82 -17.97 4.38
C SER A 66 -9.65 -16.73 3.51
N SER A 67 -8.42 -16.40 3.12
CA SER A 67 -8.13 -15.23 2.29
C SER A 67 -7.13 -15.52 1.17
N VAL A 68 -7.30 -14.81 0.05
CA VAL A 68 -6.37 -14.77 -1.07
C VAL A 68 -5.91 -13.33 -1.26
N PHE A 69 -4.63 -13.12 -1.51
CA PHE A 69 -4.11 -11.85 -1.96
C PHE A 69 -3.57 -12.00 -3.39
N LEU A 70 -4.13 -11.21 -4.32
CA LEU A 70 -3.69 -11.20 -5.72
C LEU A 70 -2.42 -10.35 -5.83
N LEU A 71 -1.29 -11.03 -6.02
CA LEU A 71 0.02 -10.42 -6.12
C LEU A 71 0.25 -9.74 -7.47
N GLY A 72 0.92 -8.62 -7.40
CA GLY A 72 1.31 -7.70 -8.45
C GLY A 72 1.33 -6.30 -7.86
N GLN A 73 2.29 -5.45 -8.20
CA GLN A 73 2.46 -4.13 -7.57
C GLN A 73 1.30 -3.17 -7.84
N ASN A 74 0.44 -3.50 -8.79
CA ASN A 74 -0.80 -2.79 -9.10
C ASN A 74 -1.79 -3.72 -9.81
N SER A 75 -2.30 -4.73 -9.12
CA SER A 75 -3.17 -5.76 -9.73
C SER A 75 -4.52 -5.21 -10.21
N LEU A 76 -4.99 -4.10 -9.62
CA LEU A 76 -6.26 -3.49 -10.04
C LEU A 76 -6.17 -2.83 -11.44
N SER A 77 -4.97 -2.54 -11.95
CA SER A 77 -4.79 -2.02 -13.31
C SER A 77 -5.21 -3.00 -14.41
N LEU A 78 -5.32 -4.28 -14.08
CA LEU A 78 -5.77 -5.32 -15.02
C LEU A 78 -7.20 -5.04 -15.53
N PRO A 79 -7.52 -5.43 -16.76
CA PRO A 79 -8.89 -5.35 -17.26
C PRO A 79 -9.88 -6.06 -16.32
N THR A 80 -11.04 -5.46 -16.09
CA THR A 80 -12.06 -6.01 -15.17
C THR A 80 -12.43 -7.44 -15.52
N ALA A 81 -12.57 -7.77 -16.81
CA ALA A 81 -12.86 -9.13 -17.27
C ALA A 81 -11.74 -10.14 -16.89
N HIS A 82 -10.48 -9.70 -16.91
CA HIS A 82 -9.35 -10.53 -16.48
C HIS A 82 -9.42 -10.82 -14.98
N ILE A 83 -9.62 -9.78 -14.16
CA ILE A 83 -9.75 -9.92 -12.70
C ILE A 83 -10.94 -10.83 -12.35
N LEU A 84 -12.10 -10.63 -12.99
CA LEU A 84 -13.28 -11.50 -12.78
C LEU A 84 -12.95 -12.96 -13.06
N LYS A 85 -12.19 -13.24 -14.12
CA LYS A 85 -11.77 -14.62 -14.44
C LYS A 85 -10.85 -15.21 -13.38
N VAL A 86 -9.94 -14.41 -12.83
CA VAL A 86 -9.10 -14.82 -11.70
C VAL A 86 -9.96 -15.10 -10.45
N LEU A 87 -10.94 -14.24 -10.16
CA LEU A 87 -11.86 -14.45 -9.03
C LEU A 87 -12.72 -15.71 -9.19
N GLU A 88 -13.10 -16.08 -10.43
CA GLU A 88 -13.72 -17.39 -10.71
C GLU A 88 -12.79 -18.55 -10.34
N TYR A 89 -11.48 -18.45 -10.66
CA TYR A 89 -10.51 -19.47 -10.26
C TYR A 89 -10.36 -19.52 -8.73
N VAL A 90 -10.33 -18.39 -8.06
CA VAL A 90 -10.31 -18.35 -6.59
C VAL A 90 -11.52 -19.10 -6.02
N LYS A 91 -12.74 -18.80 -6.48
CA LYS A 91 -13.95 -19.51 -6.03
C LYS A 91 -13.90 -21.02 -6.30
N ALA A 92 -13.36 -21.42 -7.45
CA ALA A 92 -13.31 -22.82 -7.86
C ALA A 92 -12.28 -23.65 -7.08
N TYR A 93 -11.13 -23.08 -6.77
CA TYR A 93 -10.00 -23.82 -6.18
C TYR A 93 -9.84 -23.59 -4.66
N PHE A 94 -10.39 -22.49 -4.11
CA PHE A 94 -10.29 -22.16 -2.70
C PHE A 94 -11.68 -21.94 -2.07
N PRO A 95 -12.47 -23.00 -1.89
CA PRO A 95 -13.88 -22.88 -1.46
C PRO A 95 -14.08 -22.32 -0.05
N LYS A 96 -13.01 -22.26 0.78
CA LYS A 96 -13.03 -21.67 2.12
C LYS A 96 -12.68 -20.19 2.14
N VAL A 97 -12.31 -19.62 0.99
CA VAL A 97 -11.91 -18.21 0.90
C VAL A 97 -13.14 -17.30 0.94
N GLU A 98 -13.15 -16.40 1.90
CA GLU A 98 -14.19 -15.40 2.15
C GLU A 98 -13.79 -14.01 1.66
N ARG A 99 -12.47 -13.77 1.55
CA ARG A 99 -11.92 -12.45 1.22
C ARG A 99 -10.81 -12.54 0.16
N VAL A 100 -10.92 -11.70 -0.85
CA VAL A 100 -9.82 -11.46 -1.79
C VAL A 100 -9.34 -10.02 -1.62
N GLY A 101 -8.02 -9.85 -1.49
CA GLY A 101 -7.33 -8.57 -1.46
C GLY A 101 -6.40 -8.39 -2.66
N MET A 102 -6.04 -7.14 -2.98
CA MET A 102 -5.02 -6.82 -3.97
C MET A 102 -4.45 -5.42 -3.77
N TYR A 103 -3.29 -5.16 -4.39
CA TYR A 103 -2.78 -3.80 -4.53
C TYR A 103 -3.55 -3.03 -5.61
N ALA A 104 -3.72 -1.74 -5.34
CA ALA A 104 -4.35 -0.80 -6.27
C ALA A 104 -3.65 0.57 -6.21
N ARG A 105 -3.68 1.29 -7.33
CA ARG A 105 -3.41 2.71 -7.36
C ARG A 105 -4.74 3.46 -7.47
N ALA A 106 -4.81 4.66 -6.90
CA ALA A 106 -6.06 5.42 -6.85
C ALA A 106 -6.57 5.81 -8.24
N GLU A 107 -5.68 6.07 -9.20
CA GLU A 107 -6.08 6.32 -10.58
C GLU A 107 -6.79 5.14 -11.25
N ASP A 108 -6.41 3.89 -10.92
CA ASP A 108 -7.09 2.71 -11.47
C ASP A 108 -8.46 2.49 -10.82
N ILE A 109 -8.61 2.86 -9.54
CA ILE A 109 -9.91 2.89 -8.86
C ILE A 109 -10.82 3.91 -9.54
N ASN A 110 -10.31 5.11 -9.83
CA ASN A 110 -11.07 6.18 -10.49
C ASN A 110 -11.44 5.79 -11.93
N ALA A 111 -10.53 5.15 -12.66
CA ALA A 111 -10.73 4.72 -14.05
C ALA A 111 -11.79 3.63 -14.21
N LYS A 112 -11.93 2.72 -13.24
CA LYS A 112 -13.00 1.71 -13.28
C LYS A 112 -14.35 2.35 -12.89
N SER A 113 -15.39 2.03 -13.62
CA SER A 113 -16.76 2.45 -13.29
C SER A 113 -17.23 1.84 -11.95
N GLU A 114 -18.20 2.47 -11.29
CA GLU A 114 -18.85 1.91 -10.09
C GLU A 114 -19.43 0.51 -10.36
N ARG A 115 -19.98 0.30 -11.57
CA ARG A 115 -20.49 -1.02 -11.99
C ARG A 115 -19.38 -2.07 -12.01
N GLU A 116 -18.21 -1.75 -12.56
CA GLU A 116 -17.08 -2.68 -12.59
C GLU A 116 -16.58 -3.00 -11.19
N MET A 117 -16.41 -1.99 -10.34
CA MET A 117 -16.00 -2.18 -8.95
C MET A 117 -17.03 -2.99 -8.16
N SER A 118 -18.34 -2.76 -8.37
CA SER A 118 -19.41 -3.56 -7.77
C SER A 118 -19.36 -5.02 -8.24
N MET A 119 -19.11 -5.27 -9.52
CA MET A 119 -18.95 -6.63 -10.04
C MET A 119 -17.75 -7.34 -9.37
N LEU A 120 -16.61 -6.67 -9.25
CA LEU A 120 -15.44 -7.23 -8.56
C LEU A 120 -15.75 -7.56 -7.09
N ARG A 121 -16.44 -6.66 -6.37
CA ARG A 121 -16.89 -6.88 -5.01
C ARG A 121 -17.83 -8.10 -4.91
N ASP A 122 -18.82 -8.20 -5.78
CA ASP A 122 -19.80 -9.28 -5.77
C ASP A 122 -19.15 -10.64 -6.11
N PHE A 123 -18.02 -10.61 -6.82
CA PHE A 123 -17.18 -11.78 -7.09
C PHE A 123 -16.16 -12.10 -6.00
N GLY A 124 -16.07 -11.30 -4.93
CA GLY A 124 -15.26 -11.66 -3.75
C GLY A 124 -14.12 -10.69 -3.42
N LEU A 125 -13.88 -9.64 -4.22
CA LEU A 125 -12.98 -8.56 -3.83
C LEU A 125 -13.54 -7.88 -2.57
N ARG A 126 -12.71 -7.76 -1.53
CA ARG A 126 -13.11 -7.15 -0.25
C ARG A 126 -12.17 -6.04 0.18
N THR A 127 -10.91 -6.13 -0.20
CA THR A 127 -9.87 -5.29 0.38
C THR A 127 -8.91 -4.80 -0.69
N LEU A 128 -8.56 -3.52 -0.63
CA LEU A 128 -7.53 -2.92 -1.47
C LEU A 128 -6.41 -2.32 -0.61
N HIS A 129 -5.16 -2.52 -1.02
CA HIS A 129 -3.99 -1.86 -0.43
C HIS A 129 -3.53 -0.75 -1.37
N ILE A 130 -3.54 0.49 -0.90
CA ILE A 130 -3.39 1.68 -1.74
C ILE A 130 -2.31 2.59 -1.17
N GLY A 131 -1.35 2.94 -2.01
CA GLY A 131 -0.31 3.90 -1.65
C GLY A 131 -0.80 5.34 -1.79
N LEU A 132 -1.02 6.04 -0.67
CA LEU A 132 -1.15 7.51 -0.63
C LEU A 132 0.23 8.16 -0.74
N GLU A 133 1.16 7.67 0.03
CA GLU A 133 2.55 8.07 0.25
C GLU A 133 2.68 9.49 0.84
N SER A 134 1.95 10.47 0.31
CA SER A 134 1.82 11.84 0.81
C SER A 134 0.45 12.44 0.46
N GLY A 135 -0.05 13.32 1.29
CA GLY A 135 -1.22 14.15 0.99
C GLY A 135 -0.87 15.50 0.37
N SER A 136 0.42 15.81 0.16
CA SER A 136 0.90 17.05 -0.45
C SER A 136 1.09 16.87 -1.96
N ASP A 137 0.40 17.67 -2.77
CA ASP A 137 0.57 17.66 -4.22
C ASP A 137 1.99 18.05 -4.65
N ASP A 138 2.68 18.90 -3.88
CA ASP A 138 4.09 19.24 -4.11
C ASP A 138 4.99 18.02 -3.97
N VAL A 139 4.78 17.21 -2.90
CA VAL A 139 5.53 15.97 -2.67
C VAL A 139 5.16 14.92 -3.70
N LEU A 140 3.88 14.76 -4.03
CA LEU A 140 3.41 13.80 -5.04
C LEU A 140 3.98 14.13 -6.42
N THR A 141 4.08 15.43 -6.76
CA THR A 141 4.70 15.92 -8.01
C THR A 141 6.20 15.66 -8.01
N LEU A 142 6.91 16.02 -6.92
CA LEU A 142 8.34 15.78 -6.76
C LEU A 142 8.68 14.29 -6.94
N MET A 143 7.83 13.42 -6.40
CA MET A 143 7.98 11.97 -6.45
C MET A 143 7.40 11.33 -7.70
N ASN A 144 6.87 12.13 -8.62
CA ASN A 144 6.22 11.66 -9.85
C ASN A 144 5.19 10.54 -9.59
N LYS A 145 4.35 10.73 -8.55
CA LYS A 145 3.35 9.71 -8.14
C LYS A 145 2.23 9.57 -9.17
N GLY A 146 1.96 10.61 -9.96
CA GLY A 146 1.01 10.59 -11.08
C GLY A 146 -0.45 10.70 -10.66
N ILE A 147 -0.72 11.16 -9.47
CA ILE A 147 -2.06 11.44 -8.95
C ILE A 147 -2.00 12.61 -7.97
N SER A 148 -3.06 13.41 -7.90
CA SER A 148 -3.23 14.46 -6.90
C SER A 148 -3.90 13.95 -5.63
N ALA A 149 -3.77 14.69 -4.54
CA ALA A 149 -4.44 14.41 -3.28
C ALA A 149 -5.98 14.40 -3.41
N SER A 150 -6.53 15.28 -4.26
CA SER A 150 -7.98 15.32 -4.54
C SER A 150 -8.47 14.07 -5.27
N GLU A 151 -7.76 13.62 -6.31
CA GLU A 151 -8.10 12.38 -7.03
C GLU A 151 -7.95 11.15 -6.14
N PHE A 152 -6.99 11.17 -5.19
CA PHE A 152 -6.87 10.11 -4.19
C PHE A 152 -8.10 10.04 -3.28
N LEU A 153 -8.60 11.19 -2.82
CA LEU A 153 -9.84 11.26 -2.02
C LEU A 153 -11.05 10.75 -2.79
N GLU A 154 -11.17 11.09 -4.07
CA GLU A 154 -12.25 10.58 -4.94
C GLU A 154 -12.23 9.04 -4.98
N ALA A 155 -11.04 8.44 -5.11
CA ALA A 155 -10.90 6.98 -5.07
C ALA A 155 -11.36 6.39 -3.73
N CYS A 156 -10.95 6.96 -2.59
CA CYS A 156 -11.37 6.51 -1.27
C CYS A 156 -12.89 6.62 -1.09
N HIS A 157 -13.48 7.77 -1.42
CA HIS A 157 -14.95 7.98 -1.32
C HIS A 157 -15.73 7.00 -2.18
N LYS A 158 -15.21 6.66 -3.37
CA LYS A 158 -15.81 5.63 -4.23
C LYS A 158 -15.77 4.26 -3.56
N LEU A 159 -14.67 3.89 -2.90
CA LEU A 159 -14.58 2.62 -2.16
C LEU A 159 -15.54 2.60 -0.97
N ASP A 160 -15.64 3.71 -0.23
CA ASP A 160 -16.57 3.88 0.89
C ASP A 160 -18.02 3.67 0.43
N SER A 161 -18.42 4.31 -0.69
CA SER A 161 -19.76 4.17 -1.26
C SER A 161 -20.10 2.73 -1.68
N LEU A 162 -19.08 1.96 -2.04
CA LEU A 162 -19.19 0.56 -2.46
C LEU A 162 -18.99 -0.44 -1.32
N ALA A 163 -18.76 0.04 -0.09
CA ALA A 163 -18.43 -0.80 1.07
C ALA A 163 -17.24 -1.75 0.81
N LEU A 164 -16.24 -1.27 0.07
CA LEU A 164 -14.96 -1.94 -0.12
C LEU A 164 -13.96 -1.43 0.93
N SER A 165 -13.40 -2.33 1.72
CA SER A 165 -12.38 -1.99 2.70
C SER A 165 -11.06 -1.63 2.03
N TYR A 166 -10.28 -0.74 2.64
CA TYR A 166 -8.95 -0.42 2.14
C TYR A 166 -7.95 -0.14 3.26
N HIS A 167 -6.69 -0.40 2.94
CA HIS A 167 -5.52 -0.12 3.76
C HIS A 167 -4.67 0.90 3.02
N LEU A 168 -4.16 1.89 3.73
CA LEU A 168 -3.34 2.95 3.15
C LEU A 168 -1.88 2.80 3.56
N THR A 169 -0.97 3.17 2.67
CA THR A 169 0.43 3.39 3.00
C THR A 169 0.78 4.87 2.90
N THR A 170 1.63 5.33 3.81
CA THR A 170 2.29 6.63 3.79
C THR A 170 3.78 6.42 3.99
N ILE A 171 4.62 7.35 3.51
CA ILE A 171 6.08 7.22 3.59
C ILE A 171 6.66 8.41 4.34
N GLY A 172 7.12 8.16 5.58
CA GLY A 172 7.84 9.16 6.37
C GLY A 172 9.15 9.55 5.71
N GLY A 173 9.45 10.83 5.70
CA GLY A 173 10.64 11.39 5.07
C GLY A 173 10.51 11.66 3.57
N LEU A 174 9.36 11.35 2.94
CA LEU A 174 9.18 11.46 1.49
C LEU A 174 9.30 12.91 0.97
N GLY A 175 8.98 13.90 1.81
CA GLY A 175 9.14 15.32 1.48
C GLY A 175 10.59 15.85 1.57
N GLY A 176 11.51 15.04 2.11
CA GLY A 176 12.85 15.52 2.47
C GLY A 176 12.78 16.69 3.46
N LYS A 177 13.90 17.38 3.69
CA LYS A 177 13.95 18.49 4.66
C LYS A 177 13.08 19.68 4.26
N GLU A 178 12.95 19.96 2.97
CA GLU A 178 12.27 21.15 2.48
C GLU A 178 10.75 21.06 2.58
N LEU A 179 10.17 19.89 2.33
CA LEU A 179 8.73 19.69 2.27
C LEU A 179 8.16 18.87 3.45
N SER A 180 8.96 18.53 4.47
CA SER A 180 8.53 17.70 5.59
C SER A 180 7.30 18.27 6.32
N ALA A 181 7.31 19.56 6.64
CA ALA A 181 6.19 20.17 7.36
C ALA A 181 4.89 20.16 6.55
N VAL A 182 4.93 20.48 5.27
CA VAL A 182 3.76 20.46 4.40
C VAL A 182 3.32 19.01 4.10
N HIS A 183 4.26 18.08 4.00
CA HIS A 183 3.98 16.65 3.90
C HIS A 183 3.12 16.17 5.06
N VAL A 184 3.53 16.44 6.30
CA VAL A 184 2.78 16.07 7.52
C VAL A 184 1.39 16.69 7.54
N GLU A 185 1.32 18.02 7.35
CA GLU A 185 0.05 18.76 7.40
C GLU A 185 -0.95 18.23 6.39
N LYS A 186 -0.54 18.16 5.12
CA LYS A 186 -1.43 17.75 4.02
C LYS A 186 -1.76 16.26 4.08
N THR A 187 -0.83 15.41 4.52
CA THR A 187 -1.11 13.98 4.71
C THR A 187 -2.17 13.77 5.80
N ALA A 188 -2.07 14.48 6.93
CA ALA A 188 -3.09 14.42 7.97
C ALA A 188 -4.46 14.94 7.47
N GLU A 189 -4.49 16.06 6.69
CA GLU A 189 -5.73 16.58 6.10
C GLU A 189 -6.44 15.54 5.21
N ILE A 190 -5.68 14.83 4.36
CA ILE A 190 -6.24 13.80 3.48
C ILE A 190 -6.71 12.60 4.28
N LEU A 191 -5.86 12.06 5.17
CA LEU A 191 -6.21 10.89 5.97
C LEU A 191 -7.47 11.12 6.83
N ASN A 192 -7.62 12.30 7.44
CA ASN A 192 -8.78 12.64 8.26
C ASN A 192 -10.11 12.74 7.47
N ARG A 193 -10.05 12.68 6.14
CA ARG A 193 -11.22 12.69 5.25
C ARG A 193 -11.50 11.31 4.64
N THR A 194 -10.81 10.27 5.10
CA THR A 194 -10.92 8.88 4.62
C THR A 194 -11.25 7.93 5.78
N TYR A 195 -11.66 6.70 5.47
CA TYR A 195 -12.05 5.70 6.48
C TYR A 195 -11.26 4.38 6.27
N PRO A 196 -9.92 4.42 6.30
CA PRO A 196 -9.10 3.23 6.07
C PRO A 196 -9.21 2.26 7.26
N ALA A 197 -9.21 0.97 6.97
CA ALA A 197 -9.12 -0.07 8.01
C ALA A 197 -7.75 -0.04 8.71
N SER A 198 -6.69 0.35 7.98
CA SER A 198 -5.38 0.62 8.57
C SER A 198 -4.57 1.64 7.78
N ILE A 199 -3.58 2.22 8.47
CA ILE A 199 -2.49 3.00 7.88
C ILE A 199 -1.19 2.29 8.22
N TRP A 200 -0.41 1.97 7.20
CA TRP A 200 0.96 1.50 7.34
C TRP A 200 1.92 2.65 7.03
N GLN A 201 2.51 3.19 8.08
CA GLN A 201 3.54 4.21 8.00
C GLN A 201 4.86 3.55 7.64
N LEU A 202 5.27 3.70 6.40
CA LEU A 202 6.57 3.27 5.90
C LEU A 202 7.62 4.36 6.15
N LYS A 203 8.90 4.00 6.05
CA LYS A 203 10.02 4.95 6.02
C LYS A 203 10.63 4.98 4.65
N LEU A 204 11.00 6.17 4.20
CA LEU A 204 11.69 6.34 2.94
C LEU A 204 13.01 5.55 2.96
N PHE A 205 13.14 4.67 1.98
CA PHE A 205 14.41 4.07 1.61
C PHE A 205 14.74 4.52 0.19
N ILE A 206 15.89 5.14 0.02
CA ILE A 206 16.32 5.62 -1.31
C ILE A 206 17.03 4.48 -2.03
N TRP A 207 16.27 3.79 -2.87
CA TRP A 207 16.77 2.68 -3.67
C TRP A 207 17.82 3.15 -4.68
N PRO A 208 18.94 2.40 -4.88
CA PRO A 208 19.87 2.68 -5.96
C PRO A 208 19.16 2.57 -7.33
N ASN A 209 19.67 3.30 -8.31
CA ASN A 209 19.12 3.34 -9.69
C ASN A 209 17.69 3.90 -9.78
N THR A 210 17.31 4.78 -8.86
CA THR A 210 16.04 5.51 -8.91
C THR A 210 16.29 7.00 -9.15
N PRO A 211 15.33 7.72 -9.76
CA PRO A 211 15.44 9.18 -9.92
C PRO A 211 15.69 9.92 -8.60
N LEU A 212 15.12 9.43 -7.49
CA LEU A 212 15.35 10.01 -6.17
C LEU A 212 16.80 9.84 -5.68
N ALA A 213 17.45 8.71 -5.99
CA ALA A 213 18.87 8.52 -5.69
C ALA A 213 19.74 9.53 -6.46
N ASP A 214 19.41 9.81 -7.71
CA ASP A 214 20.08 10.82 -8.51
C ASP A 214 19.86 12.24 -7.96
N MET A 215 18.63 12.57 -7.55
CA MET A 215 18.31 13.86 -6.91
C MET A 215 19.12 14.04 -5.62
N ARG A 216 19.19 13.02 -4.75
CA ARG A 216 20.02 13.05 -3.54
C ARG A 216 21.50 13.26 -3.88
N ALA A 217 22.01 12.54 -4.87
CA ALA A 217 23.43 12.66 -5.27
C ALA A 217 23.82 14.05 -5.78
N ARG A 218 22.87 14.76 -6.43
CA ARG A 218 23.05 16.15 -6.89
C ARG A 218 22.80 17.20 -5.81
N GLY A 219 22.24 16.82 -4.66
CA GLY A 219 21.82 17.75 -3.59
C GLY A 219 20.44 18.39 -3.82
N ASP A 220 19.68 17.91 -4.81
CA ASP A 220 18.32 18.38 -5.11
C ASP A 220 17.27 17.79 -4.12
N PHE A 221 17.66 16.79 -3.34
CA PHE A 221 16.86 16.17 -2.28
C PHE A 221 17.73 15.94 -1.04
N ILE A 222 17.33 16.51 0.09
CA ILE A 222 18.00 16.34 1.38
C ILE A 222 17.14 15.42 2.25
N GLU A 223 17.64 14.20 2.47
CA GLU A 223 16.99 13.19 3.29
C GLU A 223 16.90 13.60 4.75
N LEU A 224 15.79 13.24 5.42
CA LEU A 224 15.67 13.38 6.87
C LEU A 224 16.56 12.34 7.58
N SER A 225 17.15 12.72 8.70
CA SER A 225 17.76 11.75 9.61
C SER A 225 16.69 10.85 10.25
N PRO A 226 17.06 9.66 10.77
CA PRO A 226 16.10 8.78 11.45
C PRO A 226 15.31 9.46 12.57
N MET A 227 15.95 10.37 13.31
CA MET A 227 15.28 11.15 14.37
C MET A 227 14.28 12.16 13.80
N GLU A 228 14.62 12.84 12.71
CA GLU A 228 13.69 13.76 12.04
C GLU A 228 12.48 13.00 11.48
N VAL A 229 12.67 11.78 10.94
CA VAL A 229 11.55 10.93 10.49
C VAL A 229 10.65 10.51 11.66
N LEU A 230 11.21 10.18 12.83
CA LEU A 230 10.43 9.87 14.03
C LEU A 230 9.61 11.08 14.50
N ILE A 231 10.19 12.28 14.48
CA ILE A 231 9.50 13.54 14.81
C ILE A 231 8.37 13.78 13.80
N GLU A 232 8.62 13.59 12.51
CA GLU A 232 7.63 13.73 11.44
C GLU A 232 6.45 12.77 11.64
N GLU A 233 6.71 11.51 11.95
CA GLU A 233 5.69 10.48 12.21
C GLU A 233 4.87 10.83 13.47
N ARG A 234 5.55 11.24 14.53
CA ARG A 234 4.89 11.69 15.78
C ARG A 234 3.93 12.87 15.51
N GLU A 235 4.37 13.86 14.71
CA GLU A 235 3.57 15.01 14.33
C GLU A 235 2.38 14.62 13.43
N LEU A 236 2.57 13.68 12.51
CA LEU A 236 1.49 13.11 11.70
C LEU A 236 0.45 12.45 12.61
N LEU A 237 0.87 11.51 13.46
CA LEU A 237 -0.01 10.78 14.37
C LEU A 237 -0.79 11.74 15.30
N ALA A 238 -0.16 12.83 15.79
CA ALA A 238 -0.81 13.81 16.62
C ALA A 238 -1.99 14.54 15.92
N ARG A 239 -1.91 14.71 14.60
CA ARG A 239 -2.95 15.36 13.77
C ARG A 239 -4.06 14.42 13.28
N LEU A 240 -3.90 13.10 13.43
CA LEU A 240 -4.93 12.14 12.99
C LEU A 240 -6.15 12.16 13.92
N HIS A 241 -7.35 12.16 13.33
CA HIS A 241 -8.64 12.09 14.01
C HIS A 241 -9.49 10.92 13.48
N LEU A 242 -8.84 9.78 13.29
CA LEU A 242 -9.46 8.59 12.74
C LEU A 242 -10.10 7.72 13.83
N ASN A 243 -11.18 7.03 13.44
CA ASN A 243 -11.85 6.02 14.27
C ASN A 243 -11.76 4.66 13.56
N ASN A 244 -11.65 3.58 14.34
CA ASN A 244 -11.61 2.20 13.84
C ASN A 244 -10.49 1.94 12.82
N CYS A 245 -9.37 2.64 12.93
CA CYS A 245 -8.22 2.51 12.05
C CYS A 245 -7.04 1.93 12.82
N PHE A 246 -6.40 0.90 12.28
CA PHE A 246 -5.18 0.35 12.87
C PHE A 246 -3.96 1.08 12.28
N PHE A 247 -3.25 1.85 13.11
CA PHE A 247 -2.00 2.49 12.73
C PHE A 247 -0.84 1.57 13.04
N MET A 248 0.11 1.43 12.12
CA MET A 248 1.31 0.63 12.33
C MET A 248 2.52 1.22 11.61
N ASP A 249 3.64 1.27 12.35
CA ASP A 249 4.99 1.51 11.86
C ASP A 249 5.86 0.29 12.21
N THR A 250 5.94 -0.67 11.32
CA THR A 250 6.56 -1.98 11.54
C THR A 250 7.44 -2.40 10.38
N THR A 251 8.29 -1.49 9.89
CA THR A 251 9.18 -1.83 8.78
C THR A 251 10.51 -2.41 9.29
N VAL A 252 11.19 -3.18 8.46
CA VAL A 252 12.54 -3.72 8.77
C VAL A 252 13.59 -2.63 8.97
N LEU A 253 13.29 -1.40 8.59
CA LEU A 253 14.15 -0.22 8.77
C LEU A 253 13.96 0.42 10.16
N ASN A 254 12.94 -0.01 10.92
CA ASN A 254 12.63 0.58 12.21
C ASN A 254 13.46 -0.03 13.32
N GLN A 255 13.96 0.85 14.18
CA GLN A 255 14.59 0.47 15.45
C GLN A 255 13.56 0.32 16.58
N TYR A 256 12.28 0.63 16.31
CA TYR A 256 11.16 0.58 17.22
C TYR A 256 9.88 0.17 16.48
N THR A 257 8.89 -0.27 17.21
CA THR A 257 7.57 -0.61 16.66
C THR A 257 6.52 0.24 17.34
N ILE A 258 5.79 1.03 16.54
CA ILE A 258 4.66 1.84 16.98
C ILE A 258 3.40 1.33 16.29
N MET A 259 2.46 0.78 17.06
CA MET A 259 1.21 0.30 16.50
C MET A 259 0.07 0.35 17.50
N GLY A 260 -1.15 0.53 17.01
CA GLY A 260 -2.35 0.50 17.83
C GLY A 260 -3.60 0.95 17.10
N HIS A 261 -4.75 0.69 17.71
CA HIS A 261 -6.03 1.13 17.18
C HIS A 261 -6.32 2.60 17.55
N LEU A 262 -6.66 3.39 16.53
CA LEU A 262 -7.10 4.77 16.69
C LEU A 262 -8.63 4.80 16.98
N PRO A 263 -9.09 5.67 17.88
CA PRO A 263 -8.32 6.69 18.61
C PRO A 263 -7.67 6.17 19.92
N ASP A 264 -7.99 4.97 20.39
CA ASP A 264 -7.73 4.49 21.75
C ASP A 264 -6.23 4.46 22.11
N ALA A 265 -5.41 3.97 21.19
CA ALA A 265 -3.97 3.84 21.41
C ALA A 265 -3.17 5.12 21.09
N LYS A 266 -3.80 6.17 20.54
CA LYS A 266 -3.10 7.37 20.06
C LYS A 266 -2.20 8.00 21.12
N SER A 267 -2.74 8.25 22.31
CA SER A 267 -1.99 8.90 23.38
C SER A 267 -0.79 8.07 23.86
N SER A 268 -0.94 6.76 23.95
CA SER A 268 0.15 5.85 24.37
C SER A 268 1.25 5.75 23.30
N MET A 269 0.88 5.72 22.01
CA MET A 269 1.82 5.74 20.90
C MET A 269 2.62 7.05 20.85
N ILE A 270 1.97 8.22 20.99
CA ILE A 270 2.65 9.51 21.05
C ILE A 270 3.61 9.56 22.24
N ALA A 271 3.18 9.11 23.44
CA ALA A 271 4.06 9.08 24.62
C ALA A 271 5.26 8.14 24.44
N ALA A 272 5.12 7.03 23.69
CA ALA A 272 6.24 6.16 23.36
C ALA A 272 7.23 6.87 22.41
N MET A 273 6.74 7.55 21.37
CA MET A 273 7.58 8.34 20.48
C MET A 273 8.29 9.49 21.18
N ASP A 274 7.60 10.21 22.10
CA ASP A 274 8.18 11.31 22.89
C ASP A 274 9.36 10.81 23.75
N ARG A 275 9.27 9.60 24.34
CA ARG A 275 10.40 8.98 25.07
C ARG A 275 11.59 8.67 24.16
N LEU A 276 11.31 8.07 22.99
CA LEU A 276 12.36 7.77 22.00
C LEU A 276 13.06 9.05 21.52
N ILE A 277 12.31 10.13 21.29
CA ILE A 277 12.83 11.45 20.90
C ILE A 277 13.69 12.04 22.00
N ALA A 278 13.30 11.87 23.28
CA ALA A 278 14.07 12.34 24.43
C ALA A 278 15.35 11.51 24.70
N GLY A 279 15.55 10.39 23.99
CA GLY A 279 16.70 9.49 24.17
C GLY A 279 16.55 8.49 25.32
N ASP A 280 15.34 8.33 25.84
CA ASP A 280 15.03 7.30 26.84
C ASP A 280 14.96 5.95 26.13
N SER A 281 15.75 4.99 26.58
CA SER A 281 15.66 3.61 26.10
C SER A 281 14.28 3.01 26.45
N PRO A 282 13.69 2.21 25.55
CA PRO A 282 12.38 1.58 25.78
C PRO A 282 12.38 0.61 26.97
#